data_6c48c3c42af92957b41b55e9f56b0ef6
#
_entry.id   6c48c3c42af92957b41b55e9f56b0ef6
#
_cell.length_a   1.000
_cell.length_b   1.000
_cell.length_c   1.000
_cell.angle_alpha   90.00
_cell.angle_beta   90.00
_cell.angle_gamma   90.00
#
_symmetry.space_group_name_H-M   'P 1'
#
loop_
_entity.id
_entity.type
_entity.pdbx_description
1 polymer ?
#
loop_
_entity_poly.entity_id
_entity_poly.type
_entity_poly.pdbx_seq_one_letter_code
_entity_poly.pdbx_strand_id
1 'polypeptide(L)'
;MLARLARLFSRPSTAPVWVEAAELRRWLAGEGAPVIVDVRGPDEFAGSLGHIAGARNIPLGELPAHANALAAEGRPLVMVCLTDKRSAQAAAVLVADGTRHVAVLRGGMKAWRATIG
;
A
#
# COMPACT_ATOMS: atom_id res chain seq x y z
N MET A 1 0.74 -5.07 18.20
CA MET A 1 0.90 -4.85 16.75
C MET A 1 -0.18 -3.93 16.18
N LEU A 2 -1.44 -4.22 16.44
CA LEU A 2 -2.53 -3.33 16.03
C LEU A 2 -2.38 -1.93 16.63
N ALA A 3 -1.91 -1.86 17.88
CA ALA A 3 -1.71 -0.56 18.53
C ALA A 3 -0.72 0.33 17.79
N ARG A 4 0.32 -0.27 17.20
CA ARG A 4 1.30 0.49 16.44
C ARG A 4 0.70 1.04 15.14
N LEU A 5 -0.05 0.20 14.42
CA LEU A 5 -0.75 0.66 13.22
C LEU A 5 -1.79 1.71 13.56
N ALA A 6 -2.55 1.49 14.63
CA ALA A 6 -3.57 2.44 15.06
C ALA A 6 -2.95 3.79 15.39
N ARG A 7 -1.77 3.79 16.04
CA ARG A 7 -1.09 5.05 16.37
C ARG A 7 -0.69 5.80 15.10
N LEU A 8 -0.15 5.07 14.11
CA LEU A 8 0.29 5.67 12.87
C LEU A 8 -0.88 6.27 12.10
N PHE A 9 -2.03 5.60 12.14
CA PHE A 9 -3.23 6.02 11.43
C PHE A 9 -4.27 6.64 12.35
N SER A 10 -3.83 7.22 13.49
CA SER A 10 -4.76 7.69 14.52
C SER A 10 -5.66 8.82 14.05
N ARG A 11 -5.30 9.53 12.99
CA ARG A 11 -6.10 10.62 12.45
C ARG A 11 -6.41 10.38 10.98
N PRO A 12 -7.67 10.64 10.57
CA PRO A 12 -7.95 10.70 9.14
C PRO A 12 -7.06 11.78 8.54
N SER A 13 -6.40 11.47 7.46
CA SER A 13 -5.46 12.38 6.86
C SER A 13 -5.96 12.83 5.50
N THR A 14 -5.69 14.09 5.14
CA THR A 14 -5.94 14.59 3.80
C THR A 14 -4.79 14.20 2.87
N ALA A 15 -3.75 13.58 3.42
CA ALA A 15 -2.60 13.13 2.65
C ALA A 15 -2.24 11.71 3.11
N PRO A 16 -1.70 10.87 2.23
CA PRO A 16 -1.29 9.52 2.62
C PRO A 16 -0.10 9.56 3.56
N VAL A 17 0.01 8.50 4.36
CA VAL A 17 1.16 8.26 5.24
C VAL A 17 2.23 7.56 4.41
N TRP A 18 3.50 7.87 4.66
CA TRP A 18 4.62 7.19 4.01
C TRP A 18 5.18 6.13 4.97
N VAL A 19 5.46 4.95 4.44
CA VAL A 19 6.02 3.86 5.24
C VAL A 19 7.29 3.33 4.58
N GLU A 20 8.30 3.06 5.41
CA GLU A 20 9.56 2.49 4.92
C GLU A 20 9.42 0.97 4.79
N ALA A 21 10.24 0.37 3.91
CA ALA A 21 10.16 -1.07 3.67
C ALA A 21 10.37 -1.89 4.95
N ALA A 22 11.34 -1.51 5.77
CA ALA A 22 11.60 -2.22 7.02
C ALA A 22 10.42 -2.15 7.97
N GLU A 23 9.75 -1.00 8.02
CA GLU A 23 8.55 -0.83 8.85
C GLU A 23 7.42 -1.71 8.35
N LEU A 24 7.22 -1.71 7.03
CA LEU A 24 6.15 -2.53 6.44
C LEU A 24 6.38 -4.01 6.73
N ARG A 25 7.63 -4.48 6.70
CA ARG A 25 7.93 -5.87 7.03
C ARG A 25 7.47 -6.21 8.44
N ARG A 26 7.68 -5.29 9.37
CA ARG A 26 7.23 -5.49 10.75
C ARG A 26 5.71 -5.55 10.84
N TRP A 27 5.02 -4.69 10.10
CA TRP A 27 3.55 -4.69 10.09
C TRP A 27 3.01 -6.01 9.55
N LEU A 28 3.64 -6.52 8.48
CA LEU A 28 3.16 -7.75 7.83
C LEU A 28 3.39 -8.99 8.69
N ALA A 29 4.38 -8.95 9.58
CA ALA A 29 4.67 -10.07 10.47
C ALA A 29 3.71 -10.14 11.66
N GLY A 30 2.92 -9.11 11.89
CA GLY A 30 2.05 -9.03 13.05
C GLY A 30 0.59 -9.27 12.73
N GLU A 31 -0.23 -9.21 13.77
CA GLU A 31 -1.68 -9.31 13.62
C GLU A 31 -2.24 -8.01 13.04
N GLY A 32 -3.33 -8.12 12.31
CA GLY A 32 -3.97 -6.96 11.73
C GLY A 32 -3.17 -6.34 10.61
N ALA A 33 -2.43 -7.14 9.87
CA ALA A 33 -1.60 -6.66 8.77
C ALA A 33 -2.44 -5.87 7.76
N PRO A 34 -1.84 -4.81 7.16
CA PRO A 34 -2.55 -4.05 6.14
C PRO A 34 -2.76 -4.84 4.86
N VAL A 35 -3.69 -4.38 4.05
CA VAL A 35 -3.86 -4.89 2.68
C VAL A 35 -2.83 -4.20 1.81
N ILE A 36 -2.05 -4.97 1.07
CA ILE A 36 -1.08 -4.43 0.12
C ILE A 36 -1.75 -4.37 -1.25
N VAL A 37 -1.73 -3.20 -1.87
CA VAL A 37 -2.28 -3.01 -3.21
C VAL A 37 -1.15 -2.57 -4.12
N ASP A 38 -0.79 -3.44 -5.06
CA ASP A 38 0.25 -3.17 -6.04
C ASP A 38 -0.42 -2.60 -7.29
N VAL A 39 -0.12 -1.35 -7.59
CA VAL A 39 -0.79 -0.62 -8.67
C VAL A 39 0.00 -0.65 -9.97
N ARG A 40 1.01 -1.52 -10.06
CA ARG A 40 1.75 -1.73 -11.31
C ARG A 40 0.91 -2.55 -12.28
N GLY A 41 1.38 -2.63 -13.53
CA GLY A 41 0.74 -3.51 -14.49
C GLY A 41 0.93 -4.98 -14.13
N PRO A 42 0.07 -5.88 -14.67
CA PRO A 42 0.19 -7.30 -14.38
C PRO A 42 1.54 -7.90 -14.77
N ASP A 43 2.13 -7.42 -15.85
CA ASP A 43 3.44 -7.91 -16.30
C ASP A 43 4.54 -7.56 -15.29
N GLU A 44 4.50 -6.36 -14.73
CA GLU A 44 5.45 -5.96 -13.69
C GLU A 44 5.24 -6.79 -12.43
N PHE A 45 3.99 -7.00 -12.06
CA PHE A 45 3.62 -7.78 -10.87
C PHE A 45 4.17 -9.20 -10.93
N ALA A 46 4.11 -9.81 -12.11
CA ALA A 46 4.61 -11.15 -12.35
C ALA A 46 6.06 -11.17 -12.82
N GLY A 47 6.71 -10.02 -12.93
CA GLY A 47 8.02 -9.88 -13.53
C GLY A 47 9.17 -10.19 -12.59
N SER A 48 10.37 -9.73 -12.97
CA SER A 48 11.61 -10.11 -12.31
C SER A 48 11.71 -9.67 -10.84
N LEU A 49 11.08 -8.56 -10.48
CA LEU A 49 11.06 -8.12 -9.09
C LEU A 49 9.98 -8.81 -8.28
N GLY A 50 9.10 -9.58 -8.94
CA GLY A 50 7.99 -10.20 -8.25
C GLY A 50 7.08 -9.20 -7.57
N HIS A 51 6.48 -9.59 -6.46
CA HIS A 51 5.61 -8.73 -5.66
C HIS A 51 5.66 -9.16 -4.20
N ILE A 52 5.12 -8.32 -3.35
CA ILE A 52 5.05 -8.62 -1.91
C ILE A 52 4.03 -9.74 -1.71
N ALA A 53 4.37 -10.73 -0.88
CA ALA A 53 3.48 -11.85 -0.61
C ALA A 53 2.13 -11.35 -0.09
N GLY A 54 1.04 -11.84 -0.69
CA GLY A 54 -0.31 -11.44 -0.32
C GLY A 54 -0.78 -10.16 -0.97
N ALA A 55 0.05 -9.48 -1.75
CA ALA A 55 -0.35 -8.26 -2.43
C ALA A 55 -1.42 -8.54 -3.48
N ARG A 56 -2.35 -7.62 -3.61
CA ARG A 56 -3.37 -7.64 -4.66
C ARG A 56 -2.90 -6.75 -5.79
N ASN A 57 -2.99 -7.22 -7.01
CA ASN A 57 -2.62 -6.41 -8.16
C ASN A 57 -3.86 -5.70 -8.71
N ILE A 58 -3.90 -4.39 -8.50
CA ILE A 58 -4.96 -3.53 -9.04
C ILE A 58 -4.26 -2.40 -9.77
N PRO A 59 -4.04 -2.53 -11.08
CA PRO A 59 -3.34 -1.49 -11.83
C PRO A 59 -3.97 -0.11 -11.61
N LEU A 60 -3.14 0.91 -11.63
CA LEU A 60 -3.58 2.28 -11.30
C LEU A 60 -4.85 2.68 -12.04
N GLY A 61 -4.94 2.35 -13.34
CA GLY A 61 -6.10 2.72 -14.14
C GLY A 61 -7.38 2.00 -13.74
N GLU A 62 -7.28 0.88 -13.03
CA GLU A 62 -8.44 0.12 -12.58
C GLU A 62 -8.85 0.46 -11.15
N LEU A 63 -8.01 1.23 -10.47
CA LEU A 63 -8.24 1.51 -9.05
C LEU A 63 -9.60 2.13 -8.74
N PRO A 64 -10.10 3.09 -9.53
CA PRO A 64 -11.41 3.67 -9.22
C PRO A 64 -12.54 2.65 -9.14
N ALA A 65 -12.48 1.60 -9.95
CA ALA A 65 -13.51 0.56 -9.93
C ALA A 65 -13.46 -0.29 -8.65
N HIS A 66 -12.33 -0.28 -7.96
CA HIS A 66 -12.13 -1.08 -6.74
C HIS A 66 -12.18 -0.26 -5.45
N ALA A 67 -12.23 1.07 -5.57
CA ALA A 67 -12.08 1.94 -4.41
C ALA A 67 -13.13 1.69 -3.33
N ASN A 68 -14.40 1.53 -3.72
CA ASN A 68 -15.46 1.31 -2.75
C ASN A 68 -15.28 -0.02 -2.00
N ALA A 69 -14.89 -1.07 -2.72
CA ALA A 69 -14.69 -2.38 -2.11
C ALA A 69 -13.51 -2.34 -1.13
N LEU A 70 -12.44 -1.63 -1.49
CA LEU A 70 -11.29 -1.50 -0.59
C LEU A 70 -11.68 -0.74 0.67
N ALA A 71 -12.41 0.35 0.51
CA ALA A 71 -12.86 1.14 1.65
C ALA A 71 -13.77 0.32 2.57
N ALA A 72 -14.62 -0.51 1.99
CA ALA A 72 -15.58 -1.32 2.75
C ALA A 72 -14.91 -2.37 3.61
N GLU A 73 -13.69 -2.78 3.29
CA GLU A 73 -12.98 -3.76 4.12
C GLU A 73 -12.54 -3.16 5.46
N GLY A 74 -12.43 -1.85 5.54
CA GLY A 74 -12.07 -1.19 6.80
C GLY A 74 -10.66 -1.46 7.29
N ARG A 75 -9.79 -2.00 6.45
CA ARG A 75 -8.41 -2.33 6.82
C ARG A 75 -7.47 -1.25 6.29
N PRO A 76 -6.36 -1.01 6.98
CA PRO A 76 -5.34 -0.12 6.43
C PRO A 76 -4.82 -0.64 5.09
N LEU A 77 -4.54 0.29 4.18
CA LEU A 77 -4.05 -0.03 2.84
C LEU A 77 -2.65 0.51 2.67
N VAL A 78 -1.79 -0.26 2.01
CA VAL A 78 -0.46 0.22 1.62
C VAL A 78 -0.35 0.08 0.12
N MET A 79 -0.15 1.21 -0.55
CA MET A 79 -0.05 1.27 -2.01
C MET A 79 1.40 1.09 -2.43
N VAL A 80 1.61 0.26 -3.44
CA VAL A 80 2.96 -0.12 -3.89
C VAL A 80 3.04 0.01 -5.41
N CYS A 81 4.17 0.54 -5.90
CA CYS A 81 4.50 0.47 -7.32
C CYS A 81 6.00 0.20 -7.45
N LEU A 82 6.61 0.50 -8.58
CA LEU A 82 8.04 0.23 -8.77
C LEU A 82 8.89 1.11 -7.84
N THR A 83 8.59 2.40 -7.82
CA THR A 83 9.19 3.36 -6.90
C THR A 83 8.07 3.90 -6.00
N ASP A 84 7.60 5.12 -6.22
CA ASP A 84 6.47 5.61 -5.44
C ASP A 84 5.60 6.64 -6.17
N LYS A 85 5.83 6.85 -7.45
CA LYS A 85 5.03 7.85 -8.19
C LYS A 85 3.60 7.41 -8.41
N ARG A 86 3.42 6.21 -8.97
CA ARG A 86 2.07 5.69 -9.23
C ARG A 86 1.34 5.39 -7.94
N SER A 87 2.05 4.84 -6.95
CA SER A 87 1.43 4.51 -5.67
C SER A 87 1.03 5.74 -4.88
N ALA A 88 1.82 6.82 -4.95
CA ALA A 88 1.45 8.08 -4.32
C ALA A 88 0.21 8.66 -4.99
N GLN A 89 0.13 8.58 -6.31
CA GLN A 89 -1.05 9.02 -7.05
C GLN A 89 -2.28 8.21 -6.67
N ALA A 90 -2.11 6.89 -6.60
CA ALA A 90 -3.20 5.99 -6.19
C ALA A 90 -3.70 6.32 -4.79
N ALA A 91 -2.78 6.53 -3.86
CA ALA A 91 -3.13 6.86 -2.49
C ALA A 91 -3.89 8.19 -2.42
N ALA A 92 -3.46 9.18 -3.19
CA ALA A 92 -4.13 10.48 -3.22
C ALA A 92 -5.56 10.35 -3.71
N VAL A 93 -5.80 9.51 -4.72
CA VAL A 93 -7.15 9.26 -5.24
C VAL A 93 -8.02 8.64 -4.15
N LEU A 94 -7.50 7.64 -3.45
CA LEU A 94 -8.27 6.98 -2.40
C LEU A 94 -8.58 7.91 -1.24
N VAL A 95 -7.61 8.72 -0.82
CA VAL A 95 -7.81 9.68 0.26
C VAL A 95 -8.85 10.71 -0.14
N ALA A 96 -8.80 11.19 -1.39
CA ALA A 96 -9.78 12.17 -1.89
C ALA A 96 -11.19 11.57 -1.92
N ASP A 97 -11.31 10.27 -2.12
CA ASP A 97 -12.59 9.57 -2.10
C ASP A 97 -13.06 9.22 -0.68
N GLY A 98 -12.31 9.65 0.33
CA GLY A 98 -12.70 9.41 1.72
C GLY A 98 -12.18 8.12 2.33
N THR A 99 -11.33 7.39 1.64
CA THR A 99 -10.71 6.18 2.20
C THR A 99 -9.76 6.58 3.31
N ARG A 100 -9.87 5.91 4.44
CA ARG A 100 -9.04 6.18 5.61
C ARG A 100 -7.85 5.25 5.64
N HIS A 101 -6.78 5.65 6.33
CA HIS A 101 -5.65 4.78 6.65
C HIS A 101 -4.98 4.23 5.39
N VAL A 102 -4.55 5.15 4.54
CA VAL A 102 -3.83 4.81 3.29
C VAL A 102 -2.38 5.23 3.44
N ALA A 103 -1.48 4.30 3.18
CA ALA A 103 -0.04 4.55 3.19
C ALA A 103 0.57 4.27 1.83
N VAL A 104 1.76 4.80 1.61
CA VAL A 104 2.55 4.58 0.40
C VAL A 104 3.87 3.96 0.82
N LEU A 105 4.25 2.86 0.20
CA LEU A 105 5.58 2.27 0.44
C LEU A 105 6.63 3.13 -0.24
N ARG A 106 7.47 3.78 0.56
CA ARG A 106 8.52 4.66 0.04
C ARG A 106 9.52 3.81 -0.75
N GLY A 107 9.79 4.25 -1.98
CA GLY A 107 10.72 3.56 -2.85
C GLY A 107 10.17 2.28 -3.49
N GLY A 108 8.96 1.85 -3.15
CA GLY A 108 8.25 0.76 -3.81
C GLY A 108 9.00 -0.56 -3.84
N MET A 109 8.79 -1.31 -4.90
CA MET A 109 9.41 -2.62 -5.05
C MET A 109 10.93 -2.58 -5.10
N LYS A 110 11.51 -1.49 -5.61
CA LYS A 110 12.97 -1.35 -5.60
C LYS A 110 13.50 -1.34 -4.16
N ALA A 111 12.90 -0.52 -3.31
CA ALA A 111 13.30 -0.45 -1.89
C ALA A 111 12.98 -1.76 -1.18
N TRP A 112 11.87 -2.37 -1.50
CA TRP A 112 11.47 -3.63 -0.88
C TRP A 112 12.53 -4.71 -1.11
N ARG A 113 12.97 -4.87 -2.37
CA ARG A 113 13.97 -5.88 -2.69
C ARG A 113 15.34 -5.56 -2.12
N ALA A 114 15.72 -4.29 -2.09
CA ALA A 114 16.98 -3.87 -1.49
C ALA A 114 17.01 -4.16 0.00
N THR A 115 15.87 -4.08 0.68
CA THR A 115 15.77 -4.29 2.12
C THR A 115 15.93 -5.76 2.51
N ILE A 116 15.57 -6.66 1.61
CA ILE A 116 15.71 -8.09 1.88
C ILE A 116 17.18 -8.47 1.99
N GLY A 117 18.01 -7.84 1.22
CA GLY A 117 19.46 -7.99 1.24
C GLY A 117 19.94 -9.37 1.12
#